data_d8b370c0d8b9a282803c00384b866274
#
_entry.id   d8b370c0d8b9a282803c00384b866274
#
_cell.length_a   1.000
_cell.length_b   1.000
_cell.length_c   1.000
_cell.angle_alpha   90.00
_cell.angle_beta   90.00
_cell.angle_gamma   90.00
#
_symmetry.space_group_name_H-M   'P 1'
#
loop_
_entity.id
_entity.type
_entity.pdbx_description
1 polymer ?
#
loop_
_entity_poly.entity_id
_entity_poly.type
_entity_poly.pdbx_seq_one_letter_code
_entity_poly.pdbx_strand_id
1 'polypeptide(L)'
;MLKIEGFSLSRENEKFMLINEMLIGSGMRVNIFGNNDTGRSLLLRSIHGDYYNFGGQILIKDKPTLFYKKKKKTILIDNTSHLLMNESVWKNIIIPLPKVTTRQKQKILELCMTSQLGDKIGNKVKTLSSSSKKFIELIRAVIQLPQIILLDDLENYFDDKNMVTALEICNYALNSGASLIATSKRKLDNFDIHYRIQDTRVVKL
;
A
#
# COMPACT_ATOMS: atom_id res chain seq x y z
N MET A 1 2.72 -2.65 -14.92
CA MET A 1 3.76 -1.60 -14.91
C MET A 1 3.10 -0.28 -14.54
N LEU A 2 3.66 0.46 -13.58
CA LEU A 2 3.28 1.84 -13.26
C LEU A 2 4.29 2.76 -13.95
N LYS A 3 3.79 3.80 -14.62
CA LYS A 3 4.56 4.84 -15.28
C LYS A 3 4.12 6.20 -14.74
N ILE A 4 5.08 7.02 -14.31
CA ILE A 4 4.88 8.40 -13.87
C ILE A 4 5.79 9.27 -14.71
N GLU A 5 5.26 10.32 -15.36
CA GLU A 5 5.99 11.21 -16.25
C GLU A 5 5.65 12.66 -15.95
N GLY A 6 6.68 13.48 -15.78
CA GLY A 6 6.56 14.92 -15.56
C GLY A 6 5.72 15.30 -14.33
N PHE A 7 5.62 14.38 -13.36
CA PHE A 7 4.78 14.59 -12.17
C PHE A 7 5.31 15.75 -11.32
N SER A 8 4.41 16.62 -10.89
CA SER A 8 4.75 17.68 -9.96
C SER A 8 3.61 17.98 -8.99
N LEU A 9 3.99 18.17 -7.72
CA LEU A 9 3.10 18.73 -6.71
C LEU A 9 3.51 20.18 -6.43
N SER A 10 2.51 21.07 -6.30
CA SER A 10 2.72 22.48 -6.00
C SER A 10 1.84 22.94 -4.84
N ARG A 11 2.35 23.89 -4.06
CA ARG A 11 1.61 24.65 -3.05
C ARG A 11 1.90 26.12 -3.29
N GLU A 12 0.88 26.99 -3.34
CA GLU A 12 1.03 28.44 -3.54
C GLU A 12 1.97 28.80 -4.72
N ASN A 13 1.85 28.03 -5.84
CA ASN A 13 2.67 28.13 -7.05
C ASN A 13 4.13 27.67 -6.93
N GLU A 14 4.58 27.21 -5.77
CA GLU A 14 5.90 26.62 -5.59
C GLU A 14 5.83 25.09 -5.71
N LYS A 15 6.71 24.52 -6.53
CA LYS A 15 6.83 23.07 -6.67
C LYS A 15 7.61 22.50 -5.49
N PHE A 16 7.04 21.53 -4.79
CA PHE A 16 7.67 20.85 -3.65
C PHE A 16 7.94 19.36 -3.88
N MET A 17 7.45 18.78 -4.99
CA MET A 17 7.84 17.44 -5.43
C MET A 17 7.87 17.38 -6.96
N LEU A 18 8.93 16.77 -7.51
CA LEU A 18 9.14 16.58 -8.95
C LEU A 18 9.59 15.14 -9.22
N ILE A 19 8.94 14.49 -10.18
CA ILE A 19 9.35 13.21 -10.75
C ILE A 19 9.39 13.38 -12.27
N ASN A 20 10.58 13.39 -12.85
CA ASN A 20 10.72 13.47 -14.31
C ASN A 20 10.16 12.19 -14.94
N GLU A 21 10.67 11.05 -14.51
CA GLU A 21 10.19 9.73 -14.90
C GLU A 21 10.38 8.73 -13.76
N MET A 22 9.38 7.85 -13.57
CA MET A 22 9.46 6.71 -12.67
C MET A 22 8.75 5.53 -13.31
N LEU A 23 9.46 4.42 -13.46
CA LEU A 23 8.95 3.16 -14.00
C LEU A 23 9.03 2.08 -12.94
N ILE A 24 7.88 1.44 -12.65
CA ILE A 24 7.80 0.34 -11.68
C ILE A 24 7.21 -0.88 -12.37
N GLY A 25 8.02 -1.94 -12.42
CA GLY A 25 7.62 -3.23 -12.98
C GLY A 25 6.60 -3.98 -12.11
N SER A 26 5.97 -5.00 -12.68
CA SER A 26 5.13 -5.94 -11.92
C SER A 26 5.99 -6.78 -10.97
N GLY A 27 5.47 -7.10 -9.79
CA GLY A 27 6.15 -7.89 -8.76
C GLY A 27 7.18 -7.13 -7.93
N MET A 28 7.45 -5.86 -8.25
CA MET A 28 8.47 -5.05 -7.58
C MET A 28 7.98 -4.47 -6.26
N ARG A 29 8.89 -4.39 -5.28
CA ARG A 29 8.74 -3.65 -4.03
C ARG A 29 9.53 -2.35 -4.14
N VAL A 30 8.87 -1.24 -3.99
CA VAL A 30 9.46 0.10 -4.11
C VAL A 30 9.29 0.86 -2.81
N ASN A 31 10.39 1.37 -2.28
CA ASN A 31 10.39 2.26 -1.13
C ASN A 31 10.69 3.70 -1.58
N ILE A 32 9.81 4.62 -1.24
CA ILE A 32 10.00 6.06 -1.47
C ILE A 32 10.15 6.73 -0.11
N PHE A 33 11.31 7.25 0.19
CA PHE A 33 11.58 7.81 1.50
C PHE A 33 12.04 9.26 1.45
N GLY A 34 11.79 9.97 2.54
CA GLY A 34 12.14 11.39 2.68
C GLY A 34 11.58 11.96 3.97
N ASN A 35 11.89 13.22 4.26
CA ASN A 35 11.42 13.92 5.45
C ASN A 35 9.89 14.10 5.45
N ASN A 36 9.35 14.56 6.59
CA ASN A 36 7.94 14.96 6.66
C ASN A 36 7.67 16.10 5.67
N ASP A 37 6.42 16.24 5.28
CA ASP A 37 5.90 17.30 4.40
C ASP A 37 6.50 17.34 2.97
N THR A 38 7.22 16.29 2.57
CA THR A 38 7.76 16.17 1.21
C THR A 38 6.73 15.71 0.16
N GLY A 39 5.48 15.46 0.55
CA GLY A 39 4.41 15.08 -0.37
C GLY A 39 4.25 13.57 -0.59
N ARG A 40 4.92 12.71 0.18
CA ARG A 40 4.85 11.24 0.07
C ARG A 40 3.40 10.71 0.02
N SER A 41 2.58 11.11 1.00
CA SER A 41 1.17 10.69 1.06
C SER A 41 0.35 11.21 -0.11
N LEU A 42 0.62 12.43 -0.61
CA LEU A 42 -0.04 12.98 -1.79
C LEU A 42 0.35 12.21 -3.06
N LEU A 43 1.62 11.80 -3.18
CA LEU A 43 2.06 10.95 -4.29
C LEU A 43 1.30 9.61 -4.28
N LEU A 44 1.21 8.93 -3.12
CA LEU A 44 0.45 7.68 -3.03
C LEU A 44 -1.03 7.88 -3.36
N ARG A 45 -1.65 8.95 -2.87
CA ARG A 45 -3.04 9.29 -3.20
C ARG A 45 -3.23 9.63 -4.68
N SER A 46 -2.24 10.24 -5.33
CA SER A 46 -2.25 10.47 -6.78
C SER A 46 -2.19 9.15 -7.55
N ILE A 47 -1.31 8.22 -7.14
CA ILE A 47 -1.22 6.88 -7.74
C ILE A 47 -2.50 6.08 -7.48
N HIS A 48 -3.11 6.20 -6.30
CA HIS A 48 -4.40 5.57 -6.00
C HIS A 48 -5.54 6.15 -6.84
N GLY A 49 -5.45 7.42 -7.23
CA GLY A 49 -6.52 8.15 -7.92
C GLY A 49 -7.51 8.78 -6.92
N ASP A 50 -7.02 9.30 -5.80
CA ASP A 50 -7.77 10.10 -4.81
C ASP A 50 -7.36 11.57 -4.82
N TYR A 51 -6.22 11.88 -5.41
CA TYR A 51 -5.72 13.23 -5.51
C TYR A 51 -5.37 13.54 -6.98
N TYR A 52 -5.86 14.66 -7.50
CA TYR A 52 -5.78 15.02 -8.92
C TYR A 52 -5.10 16.37 -9.16
N ASN A 53 -4.80 17.13 -8.11
CA ASN A 53 -4.14 18.43 -8.26
C ASN A 53 -2.62 18.26 -8.39
N PHE A 54 -2.18 17.69 -9.52
CA PHE A 54 -0.78 17.48 -9.85
C PHE A 54 -0.54 17.73 -11.35
N GLY A 55 0.69 18.11 -11.72
CA GLY A 55 1.14 18.18 -13.11
C GLY A 55 1.65 16.83 -13.60
N GLY A 56 1.70 16.64 -14.93
CA GLY A 56 2.16 15.42 -15.55
C GLY A 56 1.11 14.32 -15.63
N GLN A 57 1.56 13.06 -15.71
CA GLN A 57 0.66 11.91 -15.84
C GLN A 57 1.11 10.70 -15.03
N ILE A 58 0.13 9.91 -14.59
CA ILE A 58 0.33 8.62 -13.91
C ILE A 58 -0.50 7.57 -14.63
N LEU A 59 0.17 6.54 -15.16
CA LEU A 59 -0.45 5.46 -15.90
C LEU A 59 -0.13 4.11 -15.26
N ILE A 60 -1.13 3.24 -15.16
CA ILE A 60 -0.99 1.84 -14.77
C ILE A 60 -1.36 1.00 -15.99
N LYS A 61 -0.42 0.20 -16.54
CA LYS A 61 -0.63 -0.56 -17.79
C LYS A 61 -1.29 0.32 -18.88
N ASP A 62 -0.70 1.50 -19.09
CA ASP A 62 -1.10 2.49 -20.11
C ASP A 62 -2.52 3.06 -19.96
N LYS A 63 -3.12 2.92 -18.78
CA LYS A 63 -4.44 3.50 -18.45
C LYS A 63 -4.34 4.42 -17.24
N PRO A 64 -5.15 5.49 -17.18
CA PRO A 64 -5.19 6.39 -16.03
C PRO A 64 -5.52 5.65 -14.73
N THR A 65 -4.98 6.15 -13.61
CA THR A 65 -5.15 5.55 -12.29
C THR A 65 -6.61 5.35 -11.89
N LEU A 66 -7.48 6.29 -12.24
CA LEU A 66 -8.92 6.23 -11.97
C LEU A 66 -9.60 4.96 -12.53
N PHE A 67 -9.12 4.44 -13.67
CA PHE A 67 -9.62 3.19 -14.24
C PHE A 67 -9.40 2.01 -13.29
N TYR A 68 -8.22 1.95 -12.66
CA TYR A 68 -7.87 0.86 -11.74
C TYR A 68 -8.50 1.04 -10.36
N LYS A 69 -8.66 2.27 -9.89
CA LYS A 69 -9.40 2.58 -8.67
C LYS A 69 -10.85 2.10 -8.77
N LYS A 70 -11.56 2.46 -9.84
CA LYS A 70 -12.96 2.02 -10.09
C LYS A 70 -13.08 0.49 -10.11
N LYS A 71 -12.06 -0.23 -10.55
CA LYS A 71 -12.00 -1.69 -10.55
C LYS A 71 -11.48 -2.28 -9.23
N LYS A 72 -11.22 -1.47 -8.21
CA LYS A 72 -10.63 -1.88 -6.92
C LYS A 72 -9.31 -2.64 -7.10
N LYS A 73 -8.50 -2.25 -8.09
CA LYS A 73 -7.20 -2.87 -8.41
C LYS A 73 -6.00 -2.07 -7.88
N THR A 74 -6.23 -0.87 -7.36
CA THR A 74 -5.28 -0.12 -6.53
C THR A 74 -5.83 -0.05 -5.12
N ILE A 75 -5.02 -0.37 -4.13
CA ILE A 75 -5.41 -0.33 -2.72
C ILE A 75 -4.41 0.52 -1.96
N LEU A 76 -4.90 1.51 -1.24
CA LEU A 76 -4.13 2.38 -0.37
C LEU A 76 -4.43 2.00 1.09
N ILE A 77 -3.37 1.80 1.87
CA ILE A 77 -3.41 1.66 3.32
C ILE A 77 -2.62 2.84 3.89
N ASP A 78 -3.33 3.76 4.49
CA ASP A 78 -2.81 4.97 5.11
C ASP A 78 -3.12 5.01 6.62
N ASN A 79 -3.00 6.17 7.22
CA ASN A 79 -3.28 6.38 8.65
C ASN A 79 -4.76 6.24 9.01
N THR A 80 -5.65 6.28 8.03
CA THR A 80 -7.08 6.15 8.25
C THR A 80 -7.45 4.67 8.30
N SER A 81 -8.06 4.22 9.39
CA SER A 81 -8.56 2.85 9.49
C SER A 81 -9.99 2.75 8.99
N HIS A 82 -10.21 1.85 8.03
CA HIS A 82 -11.52 1.54 7.47
C HIS A 82 -12.03 0.16 7.95
N LEU A 83 -11.68 -0.21 9.19
CA LEU A 83 -12.13 -1.46 9.80
C LEU A 83 -13.46 -1.27 10.54
N LEU A 84 -14.31 -2.26 10.45
CA LEU A 84 -15.54 -2.35 11.23
C LEU A 84 -15.19 -2.81 12.65
N MET A 85 -15.02 -1.86 13.57
CA MET A 85 -14.47 -2.09 14.92
C MET A 85 -15.29 -3.07 15.77
N ASN A 86 -16.60 -3.13 15.58
CA ASN A 86 -17.50 -4.02 16.33
C ASN A 86 -17.66 -5.43 15.67
N GLU A 87 -17.09 -5.60 14.48
CA GLU A 87 -17.11 -6.87 13.76
C GLU A 87 -15.84 -7.68 14.02
N SER A 88 -15.89 -8.98 13.70
CA SER A 88 -14.75 -9.88 13.87
C SER A 88 -13.64 -9.60 12.86
N VAL A 89 -12.43 -10.10 13.18
CA VAL A 89 -11.27 -10.11 12.25
C VAL A 89 -11.67 -10.77 10.94
N TRP A 90 -12.27 -11.96 11.00
CA TRP A 90 -12.74 -12.70 9.82
C TRP A 90 -13.63 -11.84 8.93
N LYS A 91 -14.68 -11.24 9.50
CA LYS A 91 -15.64 -10.44 8.74
C LYS A 91 -14.96 -9.23 8.08
N ASN A 92 -14.06 -8.57 8.78
CA ASN A 92 -13.29 -7.46 8.22
C ASN A 92 -12.43 -7.86 7.01
N ILE A 93 -11.81 -9.04 7.03
CA ILE A 93 -10.97 -9.53 5.93
C ILE A 93 -11.82 -9.87 4.71
N ILE A 94 -12.95 -10.54 4.90
CA ILE A 94 -13.74 -11.07 3.77
C ILE A 94 -14.72 -10.08 3.16
N ILE A 95 -14.97 -8.93 3.80
CA ILE A 95 -15.97 -7.95 3.37
C ILE A 95 -15.87 -7.53 1.89
N PRO A 96 -14.67 -7.39 1.27
CA PRO A 96 -14.59 -7.02 -0.13
C PRO A 96 -14.83 -8.19 -1.11
N LEU A 97 -15.00 -9.41 -0.61
CA LEU A 97 -15.17 -10.61 -1.42
C LEU A 97 -16.66 -10.94 -1.59
N PRO A 98 -17.17 -11.07 -2.82
CA PRO A 98 -18.58 -11.44 -3.05
C PRO A 98 -18.89 -12.85 -2.55
N LYS A 99 -17.90 -13.75 -2.63
CA LYS A 99 -17.96 -15.12 -2.13
C LYS A 99 -16.54 -15.55 -1.75
N VAL A 100 -16.42 -16.27 -0.65
CA VAL A 100 -15.13 -16.84 -0.21
C VAL A 100 -15.05 -18.30 -0.67
N THR A 101 -14.09 -18.60 -1.53
CA THR A 101 -13.80 -19.97 -1.97
C THR A 101 -13.01 -20.72 -0.89
N THR A 102 -13.00 -22.06 -0.95
CA THR A 102 -12.20 -22.89 -0.04
C THR A 102 -10.72 -22.52 -0.08
N ARG A 103 -10.16 -22.28 -1.28
CA ARG A 103 -8.77 -21.86 -1.45
C ARG A 103 -8.49 -20.49 -0.81
N GLN A 104 -9.39 -19.53 -0.97
CA GLN A 104 -9.27 -18.23 -0.31
C GLN A 104 -9.35 -18.35 1.20
N LYS A 105 -10.28 -19.19 1.72
CA LYS A 105 -10.39 -19.45 3.16
C LYS A 105 -9.08 -19.98 3.73
N GLN A 106 -8.49 -21.01 3.12
CA GLN A 106 -7.20 -21.55 3.53
C GLN A 106 -6.11 -20.48 3.55
N LYS A 107 -6.03 -19.69 2.47
CA LYS A 107 -5.01 -18.63 2.38
C LYS A 107 -5.19 -17.53 3.42
N ILE A 108 -6.42 -17.11 3.69
CA ILE A 108 -6.70 -16.16 4.78
C ILE A 108 -6.23 -16.71 6.12
N LEU A 109 -6.51 -17.99 6.42
CA LEU A 109 -6.08 -18.62 7.67
C LEU A 109 -4.55 -18.67 7.79
N GLU A 110 -3.84 -19.04 6.72
CA GLU A 110 -2.37 -18.99 6.67
C GLU A 110 -1.83 -17.59 6.97
N LEU A 111 -2.36 -16.56 6.29
CA LEU A 111 -1.94 -15.16 6.50
C LEU A 111 -2.26 -14.66 7.91
N CYS A 112 -3.37 -15.11 8.49
CA CYS A 112 -3.70 -14.81 9.88
C CYS A 112 -2.73 -15.49 10.86
N MET A 113 -2.29 -16.71 10.58
CA MET A 113 -1.26 -17.38 11.39
C MET A 113 0.07 -16.63 11.31
N THR A 114 0.53 -16.28 10.11
CA THR A 114 1.75 -15.49 9.88
C THR A 114 1.75 -14.18 10.69
N SER A 115 0.60 -13.51 10.79
CA SER A 115 0.43 -12.23 11.51
C SER A 115 0.01 -12.37 12.98
N GLN A 116 0.06 -13.57 13.55
CA GLN A 116 -0.39 -13.86 14.93
C GLN A 116 -1.86 -13.48 15.21
N LEU A 117 -2.70 -13.56 14.18
CA LEU A 117 -4.13 -13.33 14.25
C LEU A 117 -4.95 -14.64 14.24
N GLY A 118 -4.29 -15.81 14.17
CA GLY A 118 -4.94 -17.10 13.99
C GLY A 118 -5.96 -17.44 15.08
N ASP A 119 -5.58 -17.25 16.34
CA ASP A 119 -6.40 -17.43 17.54
C ASP A 119 -7.42 -16.29 17.77
N LYS A 120 -7.28 -15.18 17.06
CA LYS A 120 -8.09 -13.96 17.20
C LYS A 120 -9.11 -13.75 16.09
N ILE A 121 -9.24 -14.70 15.16
CA ILE A 121 -10.11 -14.59 13.98
C ILE A 121 -11.57 -14.25 14.34
N GLY A 122 -12.08 -14.79 15.44
CA GLY A 122 -13.42 -14.50 15.95
C GLY A 122 -13.54 -13.21 16.77
N ASN A 123 -12.42 -12.62 17.19
CA ASN A 123 -12.41 -11.47 18.10
C ASN A 123 -12.87 -10.20 17.39
N LYS A 124 -13.52 -9.30 18.14
CA LYS A 124 -13.88 -7.97 17.65
C LYS A 124 -12.62 -7.13 17.44
N VAL A 125 -12.54 -6.44 16.31
CA VAL A 125 -11.36 -5.64 15.93
C VAL A 125 -11.04 -4.54 16.96
N LYS A 126 -12.03 -3.99 17.65
CA LYS A 126 -11.82 -2.94 18.67
C LYS A 126 -10.91 -3.38 19.82
N THR A 127 -10.81 -4.70 20.09
CA THR A 127 -10.00 -5.24 21.20
C THR A 127 -8.54 -5.47 20.84
N LEU A 128 -8.16 -5.22 19.58
CA LEU A 128 -6.83 -5.53 19.07
C LEU A 128 -5.91 -4.30 19.08
N SER A 129 -4.60 -4.57 19.08
CA SER A 129 -3.56 -3.54 18.95
C SER A 129 -3.61 -2.84 17.59
N SER A 130 -2.95 -1.68 17.48
CA SER A 130 -2.84 -0.94 16.21
C SER A 130 -2.14 -1.74 15.13
N SER A 131 -1.05 -2.43 15.46
CA SER A 131 -0.34 -3.30 14.51
C SER A 131 -1.21 -4.47 14.03
N SER A 132 -1.95 -5.13 14.94
CA SER A 132 -2.90 -6.17 14.57
C SER A 132 -3.99 -5.66 13.61
N LYS A 133 -4.52 -4.46 13.87
CA LYS A 133 -5.49 -3.80 12.97
C LYS A 133 -4.89 -3.55 11.59
N LYS A 134 -3.64 -3.12 11.53
CA LYS A 134 -2.95 -2.88 10.26
C LYS A 134 -2.68 -4.18 9.50
N PHE A 135 -2.38 -5.29 10.18
CA PHE A 135 -2.31 -6.61 9.54
C PHE A 135 -3.65 -7.05 8.95
N ILE A 136 -4.78 -6.79 9.62
CA ILE A 136 -6.11 -7.08 9.06
C ILE A 136 -6.33 -6.30 7.75
N GLU A 137 -5.95 -5.01 7.71
CA GLU A 137 -6.03 -4.20 6.50
C GLU A 137 -5.16 -4.76 5.38
N LEU A 138 -3.92 -5.18 5.68
CA LEU A 138 -3.03 -5.83 4.72
C LEU A 138 -3.59 -7.13 4.16
N ILE A 139 -4.07 -8.04 5.03
CA ILE A 139 -4.66 -9.32 4.60
C ILE A 139 -5.89 -9.05 3.73
N ARG A 140 -6.76 -8.12 4.14
CA ARG A 140 -7.93 -7.70 3.36
C ARG A 140 -7.53 -7.12 2.00
N ALA A 141 -6.40 -6.42 1.91
CA ALA A 141 -5.89 -5.88 0.66
C ALA A 141 -5.36 -6.97 -0.27
N VAL A 142 -4.46 -7.82 0.21
CA VAL A 142 -3.76 -8.80 -0.63
C VAL A 142 -4.68 -9.90 -1.15
N ILE A 143 -5.73 -10.28 -0.39
CA ILE A 143 -6.66 -11.33 -0.79
C ILE A 143 -7.53 -10.92 -2.00
N GLN A 144 -7.62 -9.63 -2.29
CA GLN A 144 -8.31 -9.08 -3.46
C GLN A 144 -7.47 -9.17 -4.75
N LEU A 145 -6.20 -9.58 -4.65
CA LEU A 145 -5.24 -9.63 -5.74
C LEU A 145 -5.22 -8.32 -6.55
N PRO A 146 -4.84 -7.20 -5.91
CA PRO A 146 -4.75 -5.91 -6.58
C PRO A 146 -3.61 -5.89 -7.61
N GLN A 147 -3.55 -4.84 -8.44
CA GLN A 147 -2.40 -4.56 -9.32
C GLN A 147 -1.32 -3.78 -8.57
N ILE A 148 -1.73 -2.90 -7.67
CA ILE A 148 -0.82 -2.07 -6.87
C ILE A 148 -1.32 -2.00 -5.43
N ILE A 149 -0.40 -2.21 -4.49
CA ILE A 149 -0.57 -1.98 -3.06
C ILE A 149 0.25 -0.74 -2.70
N LEU A 150 -0.39 0.22 -2.06
CA LEU A 150 0.20 1.47 -1.60
C LEU A 150 0.16 1.48 -0.07
N LEU A 151 1.32 1.66 0.56
CA LEU A 151 1.45 1.65 2.01
C LEU A 151 2.07 2.97 2.47
N ASP A 152 1.31 3.77 3.20
CA ASP A 152 1.75 5.08 3.65
C ASP A 152 2.33 5.00 5.07
N ASP A 153 3.61 5.41 5.19
CA ASP A 153 4.35 5.50 6.45
C ASP A 153 4.23 4.24 7.34
N LEU A 154 4.57 3.07 6.78
CA LEU A 154 4.47 1.77 7.48
C LEU A 154 5.17 1.71 8.84
N GLU A 155 6.25 2.43 8.99
CA GLU A 155 7.03 2.51 10.23
C GLU A 155 6.24 3.06 11.42
N ASN A 156 5.11 3.71 11.18
CA ASN A 156 4.23 4.19 12.26
C ASN A 156 3.44 3.04 12.92
N TYR A 157 3.39 1.86 12.29
CA TYR A 157 2.56 0.73 12.74
C TYR A 157 3.36 -0.51 13.07
N PHE A 158 4.53 -0.65 12.44
CA PHE A 158 5.34 -1.86 12.51
C PHE A 158 6.76 -1.54 12.94
N ASP A 159 7.22 -2.22 13.97
CA ASP A 159 8.64 -2.39 14.26
C ASP A 159 9.32 -3.24 13.17
N ASP A 160 10.63 -3.41 13.24
CA ASP A 160 11.39 -4.13 12.20
C ASP A 160 10.91 -5.59 12.04
N LYS A 161 10.52 -6.26 13.14
CA LYS A 161 9.99 -7.64 13.10
C LYS A 161 8.62 -7.70 12.41
N ASN A 162 7.71 -6.83 12.79
CA ASN A 162 6.39 -6.75 12.19
C ASN A 162 6.45 -6.25 10.74
N MET A 163 7.45 -5.46 10.38
CA MET A 163 7.71 -5.05 9.00
C MET A 163 8.02 -6.25 8.10
N VAL A 164 8.88 -7.17 8.55
CA VAL A 164 9.16 -8.41 7.82
C VAL A 164 7.88 -9.21 7.60
N THR A 165 7.07 -9.38 8.65
CA THR A 165 5.77 -10.07 8.56
C THR A 165 4.81 -9.36 7.58
N ALA A 166 4.76 -8.03 7.58
CA ALA A 166 3.93 -7.26 6.66
C ALA A 166 4.33 -7.48 5.20
N LEU A 167 5.63 -7.48 4.92
CA LEU A 167 6.16 -7.76 3.58
C LEU A 167 5.91 -9.21 3.14
N GLU A 168 5.98 -10.16 4.07
CA GLU A 168 5.63 -11.57 3.84
C GLU A 168 4.15 -11.74 3.44
N ILE A 169 3.24 -11.05 4.13
CA ILE A 169 1.82 -11.01 3.75
C ILE A 169 1.64 -10.44 2.34
N CYS A 170 2.36 -9.35 2.00
CA CYS A 170 2.31 -8.73 0.68
C CYS A 170 2.78 -9.67 -0.44
N ASN A 171 3.67 -10.63 -0.16
CA ASN A 171 4.16 -11.59 -1.16
C ASN A 171 3.04 -12.38 -1.84
N TYR A 172 1.94 -12.62 -1.16
CA TYR A 172 0.81 -13.30 -1.78
C TYR A 172 0.28 -12.56 -3.02
N ALA A 173 0.19 -11.24 -2.96
CA ALA A 173 -0.24 -10.43 -4.10
C ALA A 173 0.92 -10.17 -5.09
N LEU A 174 2.15 -9.98 -4.60
CA LEU A 174 3.34 -9.78 -5.43
C LEU A 174 3.59 -10.98 -6.34
N ASN A 175 3.48 -12.20 -5.83
CA ASN A 175 3.59 -13.45 -6.59
C ASN A 175 2.50 -13.60 -7.67
N SER A 176 1.41 -12.85 -7.54
CA SER A 176 0.34 -12.74 -8.54
C SER A 176 0.52 -11.55 -9.49
N GLY A 177 1.69 -10.89 -9.45
CA GLY A 177 2.06 -9.78 -10.33
C GLY A 177 1.66 -8.39 -9.84
N ALA A 178 1.23 -8.24 -8.59
CA ALA A 178 1.05 -6.92 -7.97
C ALA A 178 2.40 -6.23 -7.78
N SER A 179 2.40 -4.89 -7.70
CA SER A 179 3.55 -4.12 -7.22
C SER A 179 3.24 -3.50 -5.87
N LEU A 180 4.25 -3.36 -5.03
CA LEU A 180 4.17 -2.73 -3.71
C LEU A 180 4.93 -1.41 -3.73
N ILE A 181 4.29 -0.32 -3.32
CA ILE A 181 4.93 0.97 -3.14
C ILE A 181 4.70 1.41 -1.70
N ALA A 182 5.76 1.57 -0.94
CA ALA A 182 5.69 2.02 0.45
C ALA A 182 6.42 3.35 0.62
N THR A 183 5.83 4.23 1.42
CA THR A 183 6.51 5.45 1.86
C THR A 183 7.03 5.29 3.28
N SER A 184 8.10 6.04 3.60
CA SER A 184 8.76 6.03 4.91
C SER A 184 9.61 7.29 5.13
N LYS A 185 10.02 7.54 6.36
CA LYS A 185 10.98 8.63 6.69
C LYS A 185 12.41 8.23 6.37
N ARG A 186 12.73 6.95 6.53
CA ARG A 186 14.06 6.37 6.31
C ARG A 186 14.01 5.30 5.22
N LYS A 187 15.14 4.96 4.64
CA LYS A 187 15.27 3.81 3.77
C LYS A 187 14.87 2.54 4.53
N LEU A 188 13.97 1.75 3.95
CA LEU A 188 13.53 0.46 4.48
C LEU A 188 14.28 -0.67 3.81
N ASP A 189 14.65 -1.70 4.57
CA ASP A 189 15.25 -2.92 4.05
C ASP A 189 14.21 -3.80 3.33
N ASN A 190 14.67 -4.79 2.55
CA ASN A 190 13.85 -5.76 1.83
C ASN A 190 12.94 -5.17 0.74
N PHE A 191 13.35 -4.05 0.13
CA PHE A 191 12.77 -3.46 -1.05
C PHE A 191 13.73 -3.57 -2.24
N ASP A 192 13.18 -3.78 -3.46
CA ASP A 192 13.98 -3.99 -4.68
C ASP A 192 14.52 -2.67 -5.23
N ILE A 193 13.73 -1.60 -5.06
CA ILE A 193 14.04 -0.27 -5.59
C ILE A 193 13.81 0.77 -4.49
N HIS A 194 14.74 1.71 -4.41
CA HIS A 194 14.64 2.83 -3.48
C HIS A 194 14.64 4.15 -4.24
N TYR A 195 13.73 5.03 -3.86
CA TYR A 195 13.72 6.43 -4.27
C TYR A 195 13.85 7.32 -3.04
N ARG A 196 14.72 8.31 -3.12
CA ARG A 196 14.87 9.33 -2.09
C ARG A 196 14.25 10.64 -2.56
N ILE A 197 13.49 11.29 -1.69
CA ILE A 197 13.03 12.66 -1.92
C ILE A 197 14.08 13.60 -1.33
N GLN A 198 14.73 14.37 -2.19
CA GLN A 198 15.75 15.32 -1.81
C GLN A 198 15.58 16.59 -2.65
N ASP A 199 15.61 17.77 -2.01
CA ASP A 199 15.53 19.07 -2.67
C ASP A 199 14.40 19.13 -3.73
N THR A 200 13.20 18.73 -3.32
CA THR A 200 12.00 18.63 -4.16
C THR A 200 12.00 17.52 -5.22
N ARG A 201 13.10 16.86 -5.49
CA ARG A 201 13.21 15.80 -6.51
C ARG A 201 13.14 14.42 -5.93
N VAL A 202 12.53 13.52 -6.67
CA VAL A 202 12.52 12.07 -6.36
C VAL A 202 13.60 11.42 -7.20
N VAL A 203 14.63 10.92 -6.52
CA VAL A 203 15.84 10.36 -7.16
C VAL A 203 15.92 8.87 -6.86
N LYS A 204 16.19 8.06 -7.87
CA LYS A 204 16.45 6.62 -7.72
C LYS A 204 17.86 6.40 -7.14
N LEU A 205 17.99 5.48 -6.17
CA LEU A 205 19.25 5.06 -5.58
C LEU A 205 19.79 3.77 -6.19
#